data_49518c61d71a2f465d59d63c1dcb3576
#
_entry.id   49518c61d71a2f465d59d63c1dcb3576
#
_cell.length_a   1.000
_cell.length_b   1.000
_cell.length_c   1.000
_cell.angle_alpha   90.00
_cell.angle_beta   90.00
_cell.angle_gamma   90.00
#
_symmetry.space_group_name_H-M   'P 1'
#
loop_
_entity.id
_entity.type
_entity.pdbx_description
1 polymer ?
#
loop_
_entity_poly.entity_id
_entity_poly.type
_entity_poly.pdbx_seq_one_letter_code
_entity_poly.pdbx_strand_id
1 'polypeptide(L)'
;LQVREKTTTRLTPAEIHRTGLGEVARIRKSMEEVIATTGFKGTFADFLKSINSDPRFTFKTGEERLAAYRDIAKRVDSELPKLFAELPRLPYGIRAMEAFEGDNSDHYSPGALDGSRAGFFEANVNNLEKRPSFEMESTLMHEAVPGHHLQVARAQELKDLPRFRRTSWYVAYGEGWAL
;
A
#
# COMPACT_ATOMS: atom_id res chain seq x y z
N LEU A 1 3.09 -11.37 25.00
CA LEU A 1 1.66 -11.41 24.66
C LEU A 1 1.38 -10.65 23.35
N GLN A 2 1.76 -9.39 23.23
CA GLN A 2 1.50 -8.54 22.05
C GLN A 2 2.08 -9.11 20.73
N VAL A 3 3.30 -9.66 20.74
CA VAL A 3 3.90 -10.24 19.52
C VAL A 3 3.00 -11.36 18.97
N ARG A 4 2.57 -12.29 19.83
CA ARG A 4 1.71 -13.40 19.42
C ARG A 4 0.33 -12.92 18.93
N GLU A 5 -0.22 -11.91 19.58
CA GLU A 5 -1.49 -11.31 19.18
C GLU A 5 -1.40 -10.65 17.79
N LYS A 6 -0.35 -9.88 17.55
CA LYS A 6 -0.17 -9.15 16.28
C LYS A 6 0.24 -10.05 15.12
N THR A 7 1.07 -11.07 15.38
CA THR A 7 1.56 -11.97 14.32
C THR A 7 0.65 -13.19 14.10
N THR A 8 -0.26 -13.47 15.04
CA THR A 8 -1.11 -14.68 15.06
C THR A 8 -0.33 -16.00 14.96
N THR A 9 0.95 -15.98 15.29
CA THR A 9 1.85 -17.15 15.24
C THR A 9 2.33 -17.58 16.63
N ARG A 10 3.01 -18.71 16.69
CA ARG A 10 3.69 -19.19 17.89
C ARG A 10 5.19 -18.90 17.89
N LEU A 11 5.67 -18.18 16.87
CA LEU A 11 7.08 -17.83 16.75
C LEU A 11 7.52 -16.93 17.90
N THR A 12 8.71 -17.16 18.37
CA THR A 12 9.36 -16.27 19.34
C THR A 12 9.83 -14.97 18.67
N PRO A 13 10.01 -13.89 19.42
CA PRO A 13 10.59 -12.65 18.88
C PRO A 13 11.93 -12.86 18.18
N ALA A 14 12.77 -13.77 18.69
CA ALA A 14 14.06 -14.09 18.08
C ALA A 14 13.92 -14.80 16.73
N GLU A 15 12.94 -15.69 16.57
CA GLU A 15 12.63 -16.33 15.29
C GLU A 15 12.10 -15.34 14.27
N ILE A 16 11.18 -14.47 14.67
CA ILE A 16 10.66 -13.41 13.81
C ILE A 16 11.78 -12.46 13.36
N HIS A 17 12.66 -12.06 14.28
CA HIS A 17 13.81 -11.21 13.95
C HIS A 17 14.74 -11.88 12.94
N ARG A 18 15.08 -13.17 13.13
CA ARG A 18 15.91 -13.92 12.17
C ARG A 18 15.26 -14.01 10.79
N THR A 19 13.93 -14.25 10.74
CA THR A 19 13.17 -14.23 9.47
C THR A 19 13.32 -12.86 8.81
N GLY A 20 13.11 -11.78 9.56
CA GLY A 20 13.27 -10.42 9.05
C GLY A 20 14.66 -10.13 8.49
N LEU A 21 15.72 -10.55 9.18
CA LEU A 21 17.09 -10.41 8.67
C LEU A 21 17.32 -11.18 7.38
N GLY A 22 16.76 -12.40 7.27
CA GLY A 22 16.81 -13.19 6.05
C GLY A 22 16.09 -12.50 4.87
N GLU A 23 14.90 -11.96 5.11
CA GLU A 23 14.14 -11.24 4.10
C GLU A 23 14.82 -9.93 3.67
N VAL A 24 15.38 -9.17 4.59
CA VAL A 24 16.17 -7.97 4.25
C VAL A 24 17.34 -8.33 3.32
N ALA A 25 18.06 -9.40 3.61
CA ALA A 25 19.17 -9.84 2.77
C ALA A 25 18.68 -10.30 1.38
N ARG A 26 17.57 -11.05 1.32
CA ARG A 26 16.97 -11.51 0.07
C ARG A 26 16.50 -10.33 -0.79
N ILE A 27 15.73 -9.41 -0.20
CA ILE A 27 15.21 -8.23 -0.90
C ILE A 27 16.36 -7.36 -1.39
N ARG A 28 17.38 -7.13 -0.56
CA ARG A 28 18.57 -6.36 -0.95
C ARG A 28 19.24 -6.95 -2.19
N LYS A 29 19.43 -8.27 -2.23
CA LYS A 29 19.99 -8.95 -3.40
C LYS A 29 19.12 -8.73 -4.64
N SER A 30 17.81 -8.91 -4.53
CA SER A 30 16.88 -8.68 -5.65
C SER A 30 16.91 -7.23 -6.16
N MET A 31 17.02 -6.25 -5.25
CA MET A 31 17.17 -4.85 -5.64
C MET A 31 18.48 -4.62 -6.41
N GLU A 32 19.58 -5.20 -5.97
CA GLU A 32 20.88 -5.10 -6.66
C GLU A 32 20.85 -5.74 -8.06
N GLU A 33 20.14 -6.87 -8.21
CA GLU A 33 19.90 -7.50 -9.52
C GLU A 33 19.11 -6.56 -10.46
N VAL A 34 18.04 -5.92 -9.96
CA VAL A 34 17.28 -4.93 -10.74
C VAL A 34 18.14 -3.72 -11.09
N ILE A 35 18.91 -3.18 -10.14
CA ILE A 35 19.83 -2.06 -10.41
C ILE A 35 20.81 -2.39 -11.52
N ALA A 36 21.35 -3.61 -11.53
CA ALA A 36 22.27 -4.03 -12.58
C ALA A 36 21.64 -3.96 -13.99
N THR A 37 20.32 -4.20 -14.12
CA THR A 37 19.61 -4.10 -15.40
C THR A 37 19.49 -2.67 -15.91
N THR A 38 19.58 -1.67 -15.03
CA THR A 38 19.50 -0.24 -15.41
C THR A 38 20.78 0.29 -16.06
N GLY A 39 21.88 -0.47 -15.97
CA GLY A 39 23.21 -0.02 -16.43
C GLY A 39 23.88 1.00 -15.50
N PHE A 40 23.28 1.32 -14.36
CA PHE A 40 23.86 2.24 -13.37
C PHE A 40 25.24 1.73 -12.89
N LYS A 41 26.20 2.68 -12.77
CA LYS A 41 27.55 2.41 -12.28
C LYS A 41 27.74 3.13 -10.95
N GLY A 42 27.85 2.38 -9.87
CA GLY A 42 28.01 2.90 -8.52
C GLY A 42 27.55 1.91 -7.47
N THR A 43 27.59 2.32 -6.23
CA THR A 43 27.07 1.51 -5.11
C THR A 43 25.53 1.58 -5.04
N PHE A 44 24.94 0.68 -4.26
CA PHE A 44 23.51 0.74 -3.95
C PHE A 44 23.10 2.09 -3.33
N ALA A 45 23.90 2.65 -2.44
CA ALA A 45 23.64 3.94 -1.83
C ALA A 45 23.67 5.07 -2.86
N ASP A 46 24.61 5.02 -3.82
CA ASP A 46 24.69 5.98 -4.92
C ASP A 46 23.47 5.90 -5.83
N PHE A 47 22.98 4.68 -6.10
CA PHE A 47 21.76 4.48 -6.87
C PHE A 47 20.55 5.10 -6.18
N LEU A 48 20.33 4.80 -4.89
CA LEU A 48 19.23 5.37 -4.12
C LEU A 48 19.29 6.90 -4.10
N LYS A 49 20.49 7.46 -3.89
CA LYS A 49 20.69 8.92 -3.94
C LYS A 49 20.32 9.48 -5.31
N SER A 50 20.70 8.80 -6.39
CA SER A 50 20.44 9.25 -7.75
C SER A 50 18.95 9.28 -8.08
N ILE A 51 18.19 8.24 -7.75
CA ILE A 51 16.75 8.18 -8.01
C ILE A 51 15.95 9.13 -7.14
N ASN A 52 16.34 9.31 -5.87
CA ASN A 52 15.68 10.23 -4.94
C ASN A 52 15.92 11.71 -5.28
N SER A 53 16.97 12.03 -6.01
CA SER A 53 17.26 13.39 -6.46
C SER A 53 16.87 13.67 -7.92
N ASP A 54 16.36 12.66 -8.63
CA ASP A 54 16.01 12.79 -10.04
C ASP A 54 14.64 13.47 -10.20
N PRO A 55 14.58 14.64 -10.86
CA PRO A 55 13.34 15.39 -11.03
C PRO A 55 12.27 14.64 -11.84
N ARG A 56 12.63 13.58 -12.57
CA ARG A 56 11.68 12.74 -13.29
C ARG A 56 10.76 11.96 -12.35
N PHE A 57 11.16 11.75 -11.11
CA PHE A 57 10.39 11.02 -10.10
C PHE A 57 9.67 11.91 -9.10
N THR A 58 9.69 13.23 -9.29
CA THR A 58 9.03 14.20 -8.40
C THR A 58 7.86 14.88 -9.08
N PHE A 59 6.92 15.36 -8.28
CA PHE A 59 5.78 16.14 -8.73
C PHE A 59 5.97 17.62 -8.38
N LYS A 60 5.47 18.51 -9.23
CA LYS A 60 5.49 19.95 -8.97
C LYS A 60 4.31 20.39 -8.12
N THR A 61 3.17 19.70 -8.25
CA THR A 61 1.94 20.04 -7.54
C THR A 61 1.25 18.80 -6.98
N GLY A 62 0.46 18.99 -5.93
CA GLY A 62 -0.35 17.92 -5.37
C GLY A 62 -1.40 17.38 -6.36
N GLU A 63 -1.91 18.24 -7.25
CA GLU A 63 -2.87 17.80 -8.26
C GLU A 63 -2.23 16.89 -9.30
N GLU A 64 -0.99 17.17 -9.72
CA GLU A 64 -0.24 16.25 -10.58
C GLU A 64 -0.08 14.88 -9.94
N ARG A 65 0.24 14.83 -8.64
CA ARG A 65 0.37 13.58 -7.89
C ARG A 65 -0.97 12.84 -7.78
N LEU A 66 -2.06 13.54 -7.49
CA LEU A 66 -3.40 12.96 -7.45
C LEU A 66 -3.84 12.43 -8.82
N ALA A 67 -3.55 13.16 -9.90
CA ALA A 67 -3.85 12.73 -11.25
C ALA A 67 -3.10 11.44 -11.61
N ALA A 68 -1.82 11.34 -11.23
CA ALA A 68 -1.03 10.13 -11.42
C ALA A 68 -1.60 8.93 -10.65
N TYR A 69 -2.05 9.10 -9.40
CA TYR A 69 -2.71 8.05 -8.65
C TYR A 69 -4.03 7.60 -9.28
N ARG A 70 -4.84 8.53 -9.79
CA ARG A 70 -6.09 8.20 -10.50
C ARG A 70 -5.83 7.40 -11.77
N ASP A 71 -4.76 7.71 -12.50
CA ASP A 71 -4.33 6.95 -13.67
C ASP A 71 -3.91 5.53 -13.28
N ILE A 72 -3.04 5.38 -12.28
CA ILE A 72 -2.61 4.08 -11.78
C ILE A 72 -3.84 3.25 -11.34
N ALA A 73 -4.73 3.85 -10.55
CA ALA A 73 -5.95 3.18 -10.08
C ALA A 73 -6.78 2.66 -11.25
N LYS A 74 -6.95 3.46 -12.30
CA LYS A 74 -7.76 3.06 -13.45
C LYS A 74 -7.11 1.92 -14.26
N ARG A 75 -5.79 1.90 -14.36
CA ARG A 75 -5.06 0.78 -14.95
C ARG A 75 -5.19 -0.49 -14.13
N VAL A 76 -5.03 -0.40 -12.80
CA VAL A 76 -5.17 -1.54 -11.89
C VAL A 76 -6.60 -2.09 -11.88
N ASP A 77 -7.63 -1.23 -11.83
CA ASP A 77 -9.03 -1.65 -11.85
C ASP A 77 -9.33 -2.58 -13.03
N SER A 78 -8.75 -2.32 -14.20
CA SER A 78 -8.97 -3.11 -15.40
C SER A 78 -8.35 -4.52 -15.34
N GLU A 79 -7.38 -4.73 -14.46
CA GLU A 79 -6.70 -6.01 -14.28
C GLU A 79 -7.36 -6.92 -13.21
N LEU A 80 -8.14 -6.32 -12.29
CA LEU A 80 -8.74 -7.06 -11.17
C LEU A 80 -9.59 -8.26 -11.59
N PRO A 81 -10.44 -8.17 -12.64
CA PRO A 81 -11.25 -9.34 -13.08
C PRO A 81 -10.44 -10.54 -13.54
N LYS A 82 -9.15 -10.36 -13.86
CA LYS A 82 -8.24 -11.46 -14.22
C LYS A 82 -7.79 -12.26 -12.99
N LEU A 83 -7.83 -11.65 -11.81
CA LEU A 83 -7.31 -12.21 -10.56
C LEU A 83 -8.42 -12.63 -9.59
N PHE A 84 -9.56 -11.95 -9.62
CA PHE A 84 -10.65 -12.12 -8.66
C PHE A 84 -11.98 -12.37 -9.35
N ALA A 85 -12.64 -13.47 -8.99
CA ALA A 85 -13.97 -13.80 -9.50
C ALA A 85 -15.05 -12.87 -8.96
N GLU A 86 -14.85 -12.30 -7.76
CA GLU A 86 -15.77 -11.40 -7.11
C GLU A 86 -15.06 -10.14 -6.65
N LEU A 87 -15.57 -8.99 -7.05
CA LEU A 87 -15.07 -7.67 -6.64
C LEU A 87 -16.05 -7.01 -5.66
N PRO A 88 -15.57 -6.11 -4.78
CA PRO A 88 -16.45 -5.40 -3.87
C PRO A 88 -17.43 -4.51 -4.67
N ARG A 89 -18.66 -4.42 -4.18
CA ARG A 89 -19.68 -3.52 -4.75
C ARG A 89 -19.42 -2.07 -4.37
N LEU A 90 -18.87 -1.86 -3.18
CA LEU A 90 -18.54 -0.51 -2.71
C LEU A 90 -17.31 -0.01 -3.45
N PRO A 91 -17.41 1.13 -4.16
CA PRO A 91 -16.25 1.73 -4.82
C PRO A 91 -15.31 2.40 -3.82
N TYR A 92 -14.14 2.79 -4.30
CA TYR A 92 -13.25 3.71 -3.59
C TYR A 92 -12.98 4.96 -4.44
N GLY A 93 -12.59 6.02 -3.75
CA GLY A 93 -12.12 7.26 -4.37
C GLY A 93 -10.66 7.54 -4.03
N ILE A 94 -10.07 8.50 -4.72
CA ILE A 94 -8.73 9.02 -4.44
C ILE A 94 -8.88 10.50 -4.14
N ARG A 95 -8.38 10.93 -2.98
CA ARG A 95 -8.40 12.34 -2.56
C ARG A 95 -7.13 12.74 -1.84
N ALA A 96 -6.89 14.04 -1.73
CA ALA A 96 -5.84 14.53 -0.87
C ALA A 96 -6.19 14.29 0.60
N MET A 97 -5.19 14.04 1.42
CA MET A 97 -5.29 14.11 2.88
C MET A 97 -5.67 15.50 3.34
N GLU A 98 -6.34 15.58 4.47
CA GLU A 98 -6.59 16.85 5.13
C GLU A 98 -5.28 17.49 5.63
N ALA A 99 -5.20 18.81 5.59
CA ALA A 99 -3.96 19.53 5.90
C ALA A 99 -3.44 19.28 7.34
N PHE A 100 -4.34 18.98 8.28
CA PHE A 100 -3.96 18.69 9.66
C PHE A 100 -3.24 17.35 9.85
N GLU A 101 -3.30 16.45 8.87
CA GLU A 101 -2.64 15.14 8.94
C GLU A 101 -1.12 15.23 8.73
N GLY A 102 -0.61 16.38 8.29
CA GLY A 102 0.81 16.68 8.21
C GLY A 102 1.60 15.75 7.29
N ASP A 103 2.63 15.10 7.83
CA ASP A 103 3.54 14.21 7.10
C ASP A 103 3.15 12.73 7.15
N ASN A 104 1.91 12.39 7.49
CA ASN A 104 1.44 11.01 7.48
C ASN A 104 1.68 10.34 6.11
N SER A 105 1.86 9.03 6.13
CA SER A 105 1.91 8.23 4.89
C SER A 105 0.55 8.21 4.20
N ASP A 106 0.57 8.01 2.88
CA ASP A 106 -0.64 7.66 2.14
C ASP A 106 -1.32 6.47 2.83
N HIS A 107 -2.66 6.48 2.90
CA HIS A 107 -3.39 5.41 3.60
C HIS A 107 -4.82 5.22 3.07
N TYR A 108 -5.43 4.11 3.47
CA TYR A 108 -6.81 3.79 3.15
C TYR A 108 -7.76 4.13 4.30
N SER A 109 -8.85 4.84 3.96
CA SER A 109 -9.99 5.07 4.86
C SER A 109 -11.18 4.19 4.44
N PRO A 110 -11.65 3.28 5.30
CA PRO A 110 -12.75 2.38 4.97
C PRO A 110 -14.06 3.09 4.64
N GLY A 111 -14.81 2.51 3.72
CA GLY A 111 -16.18 2.91 3.46
C GLY A 111 -17.13 2.58 4.62
N ALA A 112 -18.33 3.14 4.57
CA ALA A 112 -19.36 2.84 5.57
C ALA A 112 -19.90 1.41 5.41
N LEU A 113 -20.12 0.73 6.55
CA LEU A 113 -20.62 -0.65 6.57
C LEU A 113 -22.01 -0.81 5.92
N ASP A 114 -22.81 0.24 5.92
CA ASP A 114 -24.13 0.28 5.29
C ASP A 114 -24.10 0.66 3.80
N GLY A 115 -22.90 0.92 3.26
CA GLY A 115 -22.68 1.31 1.87
C GLY A 115 -22.99 2.78 1.55
N SER A 116 -23.32 3.60 2.54
CA SER A 116 -23.69 5.03 2.34
C SER A 116 -22.51 5.92 1.97
N ARG A 117 -21.26 5.48 2.20
CA ARG A 117 -20.04 6.21 1.88
C ARG A 117 -18.97 5.26 1.32
N ALA A 118 -18.36 5.64 0.21
CA ALA A 118 -17.24 4.93 -0.40
C ALA A 118 -16.01 4.89 0.53
N GLY A 119 -15.09 3.96 0.29
CA GLY A 119 -13.74 4.01 0.83
C GLY A 119 -12.89 5.06 0.12
N PHE A 120 -11.79 5.49 0.73
CA PHE A 120 -10.88 6.44 0.10
C PHE A 120 -9.43 6.02 0.28
N PHE A 121 -8.68 6.08 -0.81
CA PHE A 121 -7.25 6.23 -0.78
C PHE A 121 -6.94 7.72 -0.53
N GLU A 122 -6.26 7.98 0.57
CA GLU A 122 -5.93 9.34 1.01
C GLU A 122 -4.44 9.61 0.72
N ALA A 123 -4.18 10.41 -0.31
CA ALA A 123 -2.84 10.74 -0.75
C ALA A 123 -2.31 11.98 -0.04
N ASN A 124 -1.14 11.86 0.55
CA ASN A 124 -0.46 13.03 1.08
C ASN A 124 0.14 13.85 -0.07
N VAL A 125 -0.28 15.08 -0.19
CA VAL A 125 0.15 16.02 -1.23
C VAL A 125 1.10 17.11 -0.70
N ASN A 126 1.57 16.95 0.55
CA ASN A 126 2.57 17.83 1.16
C ASN A 126 3.97 17.24 0.97
N ASN A 127 4.99 18.07 1.03
CA ASN A 127 6.40 17.66 0.98
C ASN A 127 6.71 16.71 -0.20
N LEU A 128 6.30 17.12 -1.41
CA LEU A 128 6.36 16.30 -2.63
C LEU A 128 7.78 15.82 -2.96
N GLU A 129 8.81 16.52 -2.51
CA GLU A 129 10.21 16.14 -2.64
C GLU A 129 10.58 14.85 -1.91
N LYS A 130 9.76 14.43 -0.93
CA LYS A 130 9.91 13.17 -0.18
C LYS A 130 9.03 12.04 -0.71
N ARG A 131 8.30 12.26 -1.80
CA ARG A 131 7.25 11.37 -2.29
C ARG A 131 7.46 11.01 -3.76
N PRO A 132 8.45 10.17 -4.05
CA PRO A 132 8.82 9.86 -5.42
C PRO A 132 7.75 9.01 -6.12
N SER A 133 7.62 9.20 -7.44
CA SER A 133 6.61 8.51 -8.24
C SER A 133 6.84 7.00 -8.36
N PHE A 134 8.05 6.51 -8.18
CA PHE A 134 8.36 5.07 -8.29
C PHE A 134 7.80 4.22 -7.13
N GLU A 135 7.31 4.85 -6.05
CA GLU A 135 6.64 4.15 -4.95
C GLU A 135 5.13 4.06 -5.13
N MET A 136 4.57 4.80 -6.07
CA MET A 136 3.12 5.02 -6.14
C MET A 136 2.32 3.77 -6.50
N GLU A 137 2.80 2.93 -7.42
CA GLU A 137 2.06 1.74 -7.83
C GLU A 137 1.92 0.74 -6.68
N SER A 138 3.02 0.45 -5.98
CA SER A 138 2.99 -0.45 -4.81
C SER A 138 2.14 0.12 -3.68
N THR A 139 2.25 1.42 -3.39
CA THR A 139 1.45 2.08 -2.36
C THR A 139 -0.03 2.05 -2.69
N LEU A 140 -0.43 2.38 -3.93
CA LEU A 140 -1.83 2.35 -4.33
C LEU A 140 -2.39 0.92 -4.28
N MET A 141 -1.65 -0.07 -4.76
CA MET A 141 -2.11 -1.46 -4.72
C MET A 141 -2.25 -1.98 -3.29
N HIS A 142 -1.38 -1.55 -2.37
CA HIS A 142 -1.49 -1.87 -0.95
C HIS A 142 -2.72 -1.22 -0.31
N GLU A 143 -2.90 0.08 -0.47
CA GLU A 143 -3.94 0.85 0.21
C GLU A 143 -5.32 0.70 -0.44
N ALA A 144 -5.39 0.59 -1.77
CA ALA A 144 -6.64 0.49 -2.49
C ALA A 144 -6.92 -0.93 -2.96
N VAL A 145 -6.69 -1.22 -4.23
CA VAL A 145 -6.97 -2.53 -4.83
C VAL A 145 -5.69 -3.08 -5.50
N PRO A 146 -5.41 -4.36 -5.28
CA PRO A 146 -6.19 -5.39 -4.59
C PRO A 146 -6.01 -5.45 -3.05
N GLY A 147 -5.39 -4.45 -2.43
CA GLY A 147 -5.04 -4.44 -1.01
C GLY A 147 -6.21 -4.12 -0.06
N HIS A 148 -6.02 -3.13 0.81
CA HIS A 148 -6.94 -2.85 1.93
C HIS A 148 -8.38 -2.61 1.51
N HIS A 149 -8.63 -1.82 0.45
CA HIS A 149 -10.01 -1.57 0.02
C HIS A 149 -10.72 -2.86 -0.39
N LEU A 150 -10.10 -3.68 -1.23
CA LEU A 150 -10.72 -4.92 -1.70
C LEU A 150 -11.04 -5.83 -0.52
N GLN A 151 -10.08 -6.07 0.38
CA GLN A 151 -10.26 -6.93 1.53
C GLN A 151 -11.36 -6.43 2.47
N VAL A 152 -11.30 -5.16 2.87
CA VAL A 152 -12.24 -4.59 3.85
C VAL A 152 -13.65 -4.51 3.27
N ALA A 153 -13.80 -4.02 2.04
CA ALA A 153 -15.11 -3.89 1.41
C ALA A 153 -15.76 -5.27 1.20
N ARG A 154 -14.98 -6.28 0.75
CA ARG A 154 -15.50 -7.67 0.66
C ARG A 154 -15.88 -8.24 2.01
N ALA A 155 -15.07 -8.03 3.06
CA ALA A 155 -15.40 -8.49 4.41
C ALA A 155 -16.71 -7.87 4.93
N GLN A 156 -16.94 -6.59 4.65
CA GLN A 156 -18.17 -5.88 5.02
C GLN A 156 -19.42 -6.44 4.33
N GLU A 157 -19.29 -7.02 3.15
CA GLU A 157 -20.38 -7.62 2.37
C GLU A 157 -20.79 -9.03 2.83
N LEU A 158 -19.98 -9.71 3.64
CA LEU A 158 -20.25 -11.07 4.13
C LEU A 158 -21.33 -11.09 5.23
N LYS A 159 -22.58 -10.87 4.85
CA LYS A 159 -23.71 -10.69 5.79
C LYS A 159 -23.98 -11.89 6.69
N ASP A 160 -23.56 -13.09 6.31
CA ASP A 160 -23.67 -14.30 7.10
C ASP A 160 -22.67 -14.35 8.27
N LEU A 161 -21.68 -13.46 8.28
CA LEU A 161 -20.75 -13.31 9.38
C LEU A 161 -21.26 -12.29 10.41
N PRO A 162 -21.05 -12.56 11.71
CA PRO A 162 -21.35 -11.58 12.76
C PRO A 162 -20.65 -10.24 12.50
N ARG A 163 -21.29 -9.14 12.90
CA ARG A 163 -20.80 -7.78 12.65
C ARG A 163 -19.35 -7.59 13.07
N PHE A 164 -18.97 -8.08 14.26
CA PHE A 164 -17.59 -7.92 14.75
C PHE A 164 -16.56 -8.55 13.81
N ARG A 165 -16.87 -9.68 13.16
CA ARG A 165 -15.94 -10.32 12.21
C ARG A 165 -15.79 -9.56 10.91
N ARG A 166 -16.80 -8.80 10.53
CA ARG A 166 -16.79 -7.96 9.32
C ARG A 166 -16.09 -6.60 9.51
N THR A 167 -15.87 -6.21 10.78
CA THR A 167 -15.34 -4.88 11.13
C THR A 167 -14.08 -4.92 11.99
N SER A 168 -13.68 -6.11 12.49
CA SER A 168 -12.46 -6.25 13.29
C SER A 168 -11.22 -6.19 12.39
N TRP A 169 -10.18 -5.51 12.88
CA TRP A 169 -8.89 -5.48 12.24
C TRP A 169 -7.90 -6.44 12.90
N TYR A 170 -7.38 -7.36 12.13
CA TYR A 170 -6.30 -8.27 12.51
C TYR A 170 -5.06 -7.92 11.69
N VAL A 171 -4.03 -7.38 12.34
CA VAL A 171 -2.84 -6.83 11.67
C VAL A 171 -2.22 -7.82 10.70
N ALA A 172 -1.97 -9.07 11.13
CA ALA A 172 -1.36 -10.08 10.26
C ALA A 172 -2.22 -10.42 9.03
N TYR A 173 -3.54 -10.32 9.14
CA TYR A 173 -4.46 -10.56 8.02
C TYR A 173 -4.58 -9.32 7.12
N GLY A 174 -4.76 -8.14 7.71
CA GLY A 174 -4.92 -6.90 6.96
C GLY A 174 -3.66 -6.53 6.19
N GLU A 175 -2.54 -6.43 6.89
CA GLU A 175 -1.25 -6.07 6.28
C GLU A 175 -0.68 -7.20 5.41
N GLY A 176 -0.82 -8.45 5.87
CA GLY A 176 -0.34 -9.60 5.11
C GLY A 176 -1.12 -9.86 3.82
N TRP A 177 -2.39 -9.42 3.74
CA TRP A 177 -3.15 -9.43 2.48
C TRP A 177 -2.65 -8.33 1.53
N ALA A 178 -2.46 -7.11 2.04
CA ALA A 178 -2.12 -5.95 1.23
C ALA A 178 -0.66 -5.98 0.71
N LEU A 179 0.23 -6.72 1.40
CA LEU A 179 1.62 -6.91 1.02
C LEU A 179 1.74 -7.75 -0.26
#